data_a92d60b9d27cf1fb700515aee13092bc
#
_entry.id   a92d60b9d27cf1fb700515aee13092bc
#
_cell.length_a   1.000
_cell.length_b   1.000
_cell.length_c   1.000
_cell.angle_alpha   90.00
_cell.angle_beta   90.00
_cell.angle_gamma   90.00
#
_symmetry.space_group_name_H-M   'P 1'
#
loop_
_entity.id
_entity.type
_entity.pdbx_description
1 polymer ?
#
loop_
_entity_poly.entity_id
_entity_poly.type
_entity_poly.pdbx_seq_one_letter_code
_entity_poly.pdbx_strand_id
1 'polypeptide(L)'
;CIVPVRPLDQMIGRCLRALCIQLLGIVFTLILLAFITPLTIGTVVVSLVLGTIGSFPLLAFGLIVDMMRPLLNWDNPQKAVKNNMNVMIAMMVGWVYMLLVVGISAATGFFIAPVFGYSFFAVVSIVISVLLLMVVKKHLEERMQMMDVE
;
A
#
# COMPACT_ATOMS: atom_id res chain seq x y z
N CYS A 1 -3.98 6.50 31.69
CA CYS A 1 -3.04 5.35 31.53
C CYS A 1 -2.63 5.24 30.07
N ILE A 2 -1.41 5.66 29.75
CA ILE A 2 -0.83 5.42 28.41
C ILE A 2 -0.19 4.04 28.50
N VAL A 3 -0.81 3.04 27.87
CA VAL A 3 -0.20 1.72 27.73
C VAL A 3 0.96 1.88 26.76
N PRO A 4 2.20 1.57 27.13
CA PRO A 4 3.33 1.63 26.22
C PRO A 4 3.22 0.47 25.21
N VAL A 5 2.61 0.74 24.08
CA VAL A 5 2.50 -0.21 22.98
C VAL A 5 3.79 -0.14 22.17
N ARG A 6 4.43 -1.29 21.91
CA ARG A 6 5.65 -1.34 21.12
C ARG A 6 5.42 -0.72 19.74
N PRO A 7 6.37 0.09 19.22
CA PRO A 7 6.22 0.72 17.90
C PRO A 7 5.89 -0.27 16.76
N LEU A 8 6.42 -1.49 16.84
CA LEU A 8 6.14 -2.57 15.89
C LEU A 8 4.66 -3.00 15.90
N ASP A 9 4.04 -3.12 17.10
CA ASP A 9 2.64 -3.54 17.21
C ASP A 9 1.69 -2.49 16.62
N GLN A 10 2.01 -1.21 16.83
CA GLN A 10 1.26 -0.10 16.21
C GLN A 10 1.36 -0.12 14.68
N MET A 11 2.54 -0.42 14.15
CA MET A 11 2.79 -0.51 12.72
C MET A 11 2.06 -1.69 12.08
N ILE A 12 2.12 -2.86 12.72
CA ILE A 12 1.37 -4.05 12.30
C ILE A 12 -0.14 -3.76 12.30
N GLY A 13 -0.65 -3.14 13.36
CA GLY A 13 -2.07 -2.77 13.45
C GLY A 13 -2.52 -1.82 12.33
N ARG A 14 -1.67 -0.85 11.94
CA ARG A 14 -1.95 0.05 10.80
C ARG A 14 -1.96 -0.72 9.48
N CYS A 15 -0.97 -1.60 9.25
CA CYS A 15 -0.91 -2.44 8.05
C CYS A 15 -2.12 -3.36 7.93
N LEU A 16 -2.50 -4.05 9.01
CA LEU A 16 -3.66 -4.94 9.00
C LEU A 16 -4.96 -4.20 8.69
N ARG A 17 -5.17 -3.03 9.30
CA ARG A 17 -6.34 -2.20 9.02
C ARG A 17 -6.39 -1.78 7.56
N ALA A 18 -5.26 -1.32 7.01
CA ALA A 18 -5.18 -0.90 5.63
C ALA A 18 -5.41 -2.07 4.66
N LEU A 19 -4.85 -3.26 4.95
CA LEU A 19 -5.11 -4.47 4.17
C LEU A 19 -6.58 -4.90 4.21
N CYS A 20 -7.24 -4.84 5.36
CA CYS A 20 -8.67 -5.15 5.45
C CYS A 20 -9.51 -4.20 4.58
N ILE A 21 -9.25 -2.91 4.64
CA ILE A 21 -9.95 -1.91 3.81
C ILE A 21 -9.68 -2.17 2.32
N GLN A 22 -8.43 -2.48 1.97
CA GLN A 22 -8.03 -2.79 0.60
C GLN A 22 -8.74 -4.03 0.05
N LEU A 23 -8.78 -5.12 0.83
CA LEU A 23 -9.48 -6.35 0.44
C LEU A 23 -10.97 -6.11 0.22
N LEU A 24 -11.62 -5.35 1.11
CA LEU A 24 -13.01 -4.94 0.93
C LEU A 24 -13.21 -4.15 -0.37
N GLY A 25 -12.29 -3.23 -0.67
CA GLY A 25 -12.32 -2.46 -1.93
C GLY A 25 -12.18 -3.35 -3.16
N ILE A 26 -11.27 -4.33 -3.15
CA ILE A 26 -11.09 -5.29 -4.25
C ILE A 26 -12.36 -6.13 -4.45
N VAL A 27 -12.92 -6.67 -3.37
CA VAL A 27 -14.14 -7.48 -3.43
C VAL A 27 -15.31 -6.66 -3.99
N PHE A 28 -15.49 -5.44 -3.50
CA PHE A 28 -16.55 -4.55 -4.00
C PHE A 28 -16.36 -4.23 -5.49
N THR A 29 -15.15 -3.96 -5.92
CA THR A 29 -14.81 -3.73 -7.34
C THR A 29 -15.13 -4.95 -8.20
N LEU A 30 -14.79 -6.16 -7.73
CA LEU A 30 -15.09 -7.40 -8.45
C LEU A 30 -16.61 -7.65 -8.56
N ILE A 31 -17.36 -7.34 -7.50
CA ILE A 31 -18.83 -7.43 -7.54
C ILE A 31 -19.38 -6.49 -8.60
N LEU A 32 -18.96 -5.22 -8.62
CA LEU A 32 -19.40 -4.27 -9.64
C LEU A 32 -19.01 -4.72 -11.06
N LEU A 33 -17.79 -5.25 -11.22
CA LEU A 33 -17.32 -5.73 -12.52
C LEU A 33 -18.13 -6.92 -13.02
N ALA A 34 -18.60 -7.79 -12.11
CA ALA A 34 -19.44 -8.95 -12.46
C ALA A 34 -20.77 -8.56 -13.11
N PHE A 35 -21.29 -7.35 -12.84
CA PHE A 35 -22.50 -6.84 -13.52
C PHE A 35 -22.24 -6.36 -14.94
N ILE A 36 -20.99 -6.02 -15.27
CA ILE A 36 -20.63 -5.42 -16.57
C ILE A 36 -20.03 -6.48 -17.50
N THR A 37 -19.25 -7.42 -16.94
CA THR A 37 -18.52 -8.43 -17.70
C THR A 37 -18.71 -9.82 -17.11
N PRO A 38 -18.80 -10.89 -17.95
CA PRO A 38 -18.84 -12.26 -17.45
C PRO A 38 -17.47 -12.59 -16.82
N LEU A 39 -17.44 -12.70 -15.50
CA LEU A 39 -16.22 -13.06 -14.77
C LEU A 39 -16.06 -14.58 -14.70
N THR A 40 -14.91 -15.07 -15.10
CA THR A 40 -14.51 -16.46 -14.83
C THR A 40 -13.86 -16.57 -13.44
N ILE A 41 -13.93 -17.75 -12.84
CA ILE A 41 -13.28 -18.00 -11.54
C ILE A 41 -11.77 -17.66 -11.61
N GLY A 42 -11.12 -17.98 -12.74
CA GLY A 42 -9.72 -17.63 -12.96
C GLY A 42 -9.47 -16.13 -12.92
N THR A 43 -10.31 -15.33 -13.57
CA THR A 43 -10.20 -13.85 -13.55
C THR A 43 -10.35 -13.30 -12.13
N VAL A 44 -11.29 -13.83 -11.36
CA VAL A 44 -11.50 -13.40 -9.96
C VAL A 44 -10.26 -13.70 -9.11
N VAL A 45 -9.73 -14.92 -9.19
CA VAL A 45 -8.53 -15.32 -8.42
C VAL A 45 -7.31 -14.47 -8.81
N VAL A 46 -7.06 -14.31 -10.10
CA VAL A 46 -5.94 -13.48 -10.59
C VAL A 46 -6.08 -12.03 -10.12
N SER A 47 -7.28 -11.45 -10.20
CA SER A 47 -7.54 -10.07 -9.75
C SER A 47 -7.35 -9.91 -8.24
N LEU A 48 -7.78 -10.87 -7.43
CA LEU A 48 -7.56 -10.86 -5.97
C LEU A 48 -6.06 -10.91 -5.65
N VAL A 49 -5.34 -11.83 -6.27
CA VAL A 49 -3.89 -12.01 -6.04
C VAL A 49 -3.11 -10.77 -6.48
N LEU A 50 -3.31 -10.32 -7.72
CA LEU A 50 -2.60 -9.15 -8.25
C LEU A 50 -2.99 -7.86 -7.53
N GLY A 51 -4.27 -7.67 -7.21
CA GLY A 51 -4.74 -6.51 -6.45
C GLY A 51 -4.10 -6.46 -5.06
N THR A 52 -3.98 -7.61 -4.38
CA THR A 52 -3.31 -7.69 -3.09
C THR A 52 -1.81 -7.40 -3.22
N ILE A 53 -1.11 -8.04 -4.16
CA ILE A 53 0.32 -7.80 -4.41
C ILE A 53 0.57 -6.33 -4.78
N GLY A 54 -0.24 -5.74 -5.65
CA GLY A 54 -0.12 -4.36 -6.09
C GLY A 54 -0.39 -3.33 -5.00
N SER A 55 -1.08 -3.69 -3.92
CA SER A 55 -1.33 -2.79 -2.79
C SER A 55 -0.15 -2.67 -1.82
N PHE A 56 0.72 -3.67 -1.73
CA PHE A 56 1.85 -3.65 -0.79
C PHE A 56 2.81 -2.47 -0.98
N PRO A 57 3.22 -2.06 -2.21
CA PRO A 57 4.06 -0.87 -2.38
C PRO A 57 3.42 0.38 -1.82
N LEU A 58 2.11 0.56 -2.01
CA LEU A 58 1.37 1.72 -1.54
C LEU A 58 1.28 1.75 -0.01
N LEU A 59 1.04 0.60 0.61
CA LEU A 59 1.04 0.45 2.06
C LEU A 59 2.42 0.77 2.67
N ALA A 60 3.48 0.20 2.10
CA ALA A 60 4.84 0.43 2.56
C ALA A 60 5.24 1.91 2.41
N PHE A 61 4.87 2.54 1.29
CA PHE A 61 5.12 3.96 1.07
C PHE A 61 4.34 4.84 2.05
N GLY A 62 3.07 4.56 2.29
CA GLY A 62 2.25 5.26 3.28
C GLY A 62 2.87 5.21 4.68
N LEU A 63 3.41 4.05 5.09
CA LEU A 63 4.14 3.91 6.35
C LEU A 63 5.40 4.80 6.42
N ILE A 64 6.18 4.85 5.33
CA ILE A 64 7.37 5.71 5.27
C ILE A 64 7.00 7.17 5.46
N VAL A 65 5.97 7.65 4.76
CA VAL A 65 5.51 9.03 4.86
C VAL A 65 5.05 9.35 6.28
N ASP A 66 4.30 8.45 6.93
CA ASP A 66 3.84 8.63 8.30
C ASP A 66 5.00 8.64 9.32
N MET A 67 6.05 7.85 9.05
CA MET A 67 7.25 7.83 9.91
C MET A 67 8.11 9.08 9.75
N MET A 68 8.23 9.59 8.52
CA MET A 68 9.06 10.78 8.23
C MET A 68 8.39 12.08 8.71
N ARG A 69 7.05 12.13 8.76
CA ARG A 69 6.27 13.31 9.14
C ARG A 69 5.20 12.95 10.17
N PRO A 70 5.59 12.60 11.40
CA PRO A 70 4.62 12.33 12.46
C PRO A 70 3.82 13.60 12.76
N LEU A 71 2.51 13.55 12.58
CA LEU A 71 1.60 14.63 12.95
C LEU A 71 1.39 14.62 14.46
N LEU A 72 2.26 15.31 15.20
CA LEU A 72 2.25 15.39 16.67
C LEU A 72 1.43 16.55 17.20
N ASN A 73 1.21 17.63 16.42
CA ASN A 73 0.48 18.84 16.83
C ASN A 73 -0.89 18.90 16.15
N TRP A 74 -1.89 18.42 16.83
CA TRP A 74 -3.29 18.54 16.42
C TRP A 74 -4.16 19.02 17.56
N ASP A 75 -4.55 20.29 17.47
CA ASP A 75 -5.50 20.90 18.42
C ASP A 75 -6.94 20.44 18.18
N ASN A 76 -7.24 19.90 16.99
CA ASN A 76 -8.56 19.44 16.61
C ASN A 76 -8.49 18.18 15.70
N PRO A 77 -9.15 17.05 16.07
CA PRO A 77 -9.16 15.81 15.30
C PRO A 77 -9.63 15.97 13.85
N GLN A 78 -10.60 16.86 13.61
CA GLN A 78 -11.11 17.11 12.25
C GLN A 78 -10.09 17.81 11.35
N LYS A 79 -9.25 18.69 11.93
CA LYS A 79 -8.20 19.41 11.20
C LYS A 79 -7.07 18.46 10.82
N ALA A 80 -6.76 17.50 11.70
CA ALA A 80 -5.75 16.47 11.43
C ALA A 80 -6.12 15.54 10.25
N VAL A 81 -7.42 15.29 10.05
CA VAL A 81 -7.89 14.44 8.94
C VAL A 81 -7.99 15.24 7.63
N LYS A 82 -8.53 16.46 7.67
CA LYS A 82 -8.76 17.27 6.45
C LYS A 82 -7.49 17.84 5.82
N ASN A 83 -6.49 18.20 6.62
CA ASN A 83 -5.25 18.83 6.16
C ASN A 83 -4.04 17.88 6.26
N ASN A 84 -4.25 16.59 6.13
CA ASN A 84 -3.16 15.63 6.22
C ASN A 84 -2.36 15.60 4.91
N MET A 85 -1.28 16.38 4.87
CA MET A 85 -0.32 16.41 3.75
C MET A 85 0.26 15.03 3.44
N ASN A 86 0.37 14.14 4.45
CA ASN A 86 0.88 12.79 4.24
C ASN A 86 -0.04 11.97 3.33
N VAL A 87 -1.35 12.13 3.50
CA VAL A 87 -2.34 11.46 2.64
C VAL A 87 -2.23 11.98 1.20
N MET A 88 -2.08 13.29 1.01
CA MET A 88 -1.91 13.88 -0.32
C MET A 88 -0.66 13.37 -1.02
N ILE A 89 0.47 13.31 -0.31
CA ILE A 89 1.73 12.78 -0.84
C ILE A 89 1.57 11.31 -1.21
N ALA A 90 0.98 10.50 -0.32
CA ALA A 90 0.74 9.09 -0.57
C ALA A 90 -0.19 8.87 -1.78
N MET A 91 -1.23 9.69 -1.94
CA MET A 91 -2.11 9.66 -3.12
C MET A 91 -1.36 10.00 -4.40
N MET A 92 -0.57 11.08 -4.43
CA MET A 92 0.18 11.47 -5.63
C MET A 92 1.16 10.39 -6.07
N VAL A 93 1.91 9.81 -5.13
CA VAL A 93 2.82 8.71 -5.42
C VAL A 93 2.05 7.47 -5.86
N GLY A 94 0.90 7.20 -5.25
CA GLY A 94 0.00 6.12 -5.67
C GLY A 94 -0.47 6.28 -7.12
N TRP A 95 -0.84 7.49 -7.54
CA TRP A 95 -1.21 7.78 -8.92
C TRP A 95 -0.05 7.55 -9.90
N VAL A 96 1.16 8.02 -9.56
CA VAL A 96 2.36 7.80 -10.39
C VAL A 96 2.67 6.30 -10.50
N TYR A 97 2.62 5.56 -9.38
CA TYR A 97 2.79 4.12 -9.37
C TYR A 97 1.77 3.42 -10.27
N MET A 98 0.48 3.76 -10.15
CA MET A 98 -0.58 3.18 -10.96
C MET A 98 -0.38 3.46 -12.45
N LEU A 99 -0.09 4.71 -12.82
CA LEU A 99 0.14 5.08 -14.22
C LEU A 99 1.34 4.37 -14.83
N LEU A 100 2.45 4.28 -14.12
CA LEU A 100 3.67 3.67 -14.63
C LEU A 100 3.58 2.14 -14.63
N VAL A 101 3.34 1.54 -13.46
CA VAL A 101 3.43 0.08 -13.32
C VAL A 101 2.26 -0.61 -13.99
N VAL A 102 1.03 -0.12 -13.78
CA VAL A 102 -0.16 -0.70 -14.44
C VAL A 102 -0.15 -0.39 -15.94
N GLY A 103 0.24 0.83 -16.33
CA GLY A 103 0.32 1.20 -17.75
C GLY A 103 1.31 0.35 -18.53
N ILE A 104 2.52 0.14 -18.01
CA ILE A 104 3.53 -0.72 -18.64
C ILE A 104 3.07 -2.18 -18.65
N SER A 105 2.46 -2.65 -17.55
CA SER A 105 1.94 -4.02 -17.46
C SER A 105 0.81 -4.28 -18.46
N ALA A 106 -0.09 -3.30 -18.63
CA ALA A 106 -1.15 -3.38 -19.62
C ALA A 106 -0.59 -3.37 -21.06
N ALA A 107 0.40 -2.53 -21.33
CA ALA A 107 1.06 -2.49 -22.64
C ALA A 107 1.77 -3.82 -22.94
N THR A 108 2.55 -4.36 -22.00
CA THR A 108 3.21 -5.67 -22.19
C THR A 108 2.20 -6.81 -22.36
N GLY A 109 1.10 -6.78 -21.61
CA GLY A 109 0.01 -7.75 -21.76
C GLY A 109 -0.70 -7.66 -23.09
N PHE A 110 -0.87 -6.47 -23.64
CA PHE A 110 -1.52 -6.23 -24.92
C PHE A 110 -0.63 -6.60 -26.12
N PHE A 111 0.65 -6.18 -26.10
CA PHE A 111 1.56 -6.37 -27.24
C PHE A 111 2.24 -7.74 -27.30
N ILE A 112 2.43 -8.42 -26.16
CA ILE A 112 3.17 -9.69 -26.09
C ILE A 112 2.20 -10.83 -25.75
N ALA A 113 1.73 -10.90 -24.52
CA ALA A 113 0.67 -11.80 -24.06
C ALA A 113 0.22 -11.40 -22.64
N PRO A 114 -1.03 -11.65 -22.26
CA PRO A 114 -1.56 -11.28 -20.94
C PRO A 114 -0.73 -11.81 -19.75
N VAL A 115 -0.18 -13.02 -19.89
CA VAL A 115 0.66 -13.65 -18.86
C VAL A 115 1.91 -12.82 -18.55
N PHE A 116 2.56 -12.23 -19.57
CA PHE A 116 3.72 -11.37 -19.36
C PHE A 116 3.36 -10.08 -18.64
N GLY A 117 2.20 -9.48 -18.94
CA GLY A 117 1.70 -8.30 -18.24
C GLY A 117 1.47 -8.59 -16.75
N TYR A 118 0.81 -9.70 -16.42
CA TYR A 118 0.56 -10.10 -15.03
C TYR A 118 1.87 -10.40 -14.28
N SER A 119 2.79 -11.13 -14.92
CA SER A 119 4.08 -11.46 -14.34
C SER A 119 4.93 -10.22 -14.09
N PHE A 120 4.99 -9.31 -15.04
CA PHE A 120 5.70 -8.03 -14.92
C PHE A 120 5.14 -7.22 -13.74
N PHE A 121 3.82 -7.06 -13.69
CA PHE A 121 3.15 -6.35 -12.59
C PHE A 121 3.49 -6.95 -11.23
N ALA A 122 3.39 -8.26 -11.09
CA ALA A 122 3.67 -8.96 -9.83
C ALA A 122 5.13 -8.78 -9.40
N VAL A 123 6.08 -9.01 -10.32
CA VAL A 123 7.52 -8.91 -10.01
C VAL A 123 7.90 -7.49 -9.60
N VAL A 124 7.49 -6.49 -10.38
CA VAL A 124 7.81 -5.08 -10.09
C VAL A 124 7.20 -4.65 -8.76
N SER A 125 5.93 -5.01 -8.51
CA SER A 125 5.26 -4.69 -7.24
C SER A 125 5.95 -5.33 -6.04
N ILE A 126 6.37 -6.58 -6.14
CA ILE A 126 7.11 -7.28 -5.07
C ILE A 126 8.47 -6.61 -4.83
N VAL A 127 9.23 -6.33 -5.89
CA VAL A 127 10.54 -5.67 -5.78
C VAL A 127 10.42 -4.31 -5.11
N ILE A 128 9.48 -3.47 -5.55
CA ILE A 128 9.25 -2.16 -4.93
C ILE A 128 8.83 -2.33 -3.46
N SER A 129 7.95 -3.27 -3.14
CA SER A 129 7.52 -3.53 -1.76
C SER A 129 8.68 -3.93 -0.86
N VAL A 130 9.55 -4.83 -1.32
CA VAL A 130 10.73 -5.27 -0.55
C VAL A 130 11.68 -4.11 -0.30
N LEU A 131 11.97 -3.30 -1.33
CA LEU A 131 12.83 -2.13 -1.19
C LEU A 131 12.27 -1.13 -0.19
N LEU A 132 10.98 -0.82 -0.26
CA LEU A 132 10.33 0.10 0.68
C LEU A 132 10.30 -0.45 2.11
N LEU A 133 10.05 -1.75 2.29
CA LEU A 133 10.07 -2.39 3.61
C LEU A 133 11.48 -2.40 4.22
N MET A 134 12.53 -2.54 3.41
CA MET A 134 13.91 -2.40 3.89
C MET A 134 14.18 -0.98 4.42
N VAL A 135 13.66 0.04 3.73
CA VAL A 135 13.75 1.44 4.21
C VAL A 135 13.00 1.63 5.52
N VAL A 136 11.79 1.08 5.63
CA VAL A 136 10.99 1.12 6.87
C VAL A 136 11.75 0.46 8.02
N LYS A 137 12.29 -0.74 7.79
CA LYS A 137 13.05 -1.48 8.81
C LYS A 137 14.25 -0.67 9.30
N LYS A 138 15.06 -0.12 8.39
CA LYS A 138 16.22 0.70 8.74
C LYS A 138 15.85 1.91 9.60
N HIS A 139 14.81 2.65 9.23
CA HIS A 139 14.33 3.80 10.01
C HIS A 139 13.80 3.42 11.40
N LEU A 140 13.18 2.26 11.52
CA LEU A 140 12.72 1.71 12.80
C LEU A 140 13.89 1.37 13.72
N GLU A 141 14.92 0.72 13.21
CA GLU A 141 16.12 0.36 13.95
C GLU A 141 16.86 1.60 14.45
N GLU A 142 16.99 2.63 13.60
CA GLU A 142 17.61 3.92 13.98
C GLU A 142 16.84 4.61 15.12
N ARG A 143 15.49 4.59 15.09
CA ARG A 143 14.68 5.18 16.17
C ARG A 143 14.72 4.38 17.46
N MET A 144 14.76 3.05 17.41
CA MET A 144 14.87 2.22 18.60
C MET A 144 16.22 2.44 19.31
N GLN A 145 17.31 2.53 18.54
CA GLN A 145 18.64 2.80 19.10
C GLN A 145 18.72 4.16 19.81
N MET A 146 18.01 5.20 19.32
CA MET A 146 17.96 6.50 20.00
C MET A 146 17.19 6.46 21.33
N MET A 147 16.21 5.56 21.48
CA MET A 147 15.43 5.41 22.71
C MET A 147 16.13 4.55 23.77
N ASP A 148 17.05 3.67 23.37
CA ASP A 148 17.81 2.83 24.29
C ASP A 148 19.02 3.56 24.89
N VAL A 149 19.35 4.78 24.42
CA VAL A 149 20.49 5.60 24.87
C VAL A 149 20.07 6.69 25.88
N GLU A 150 18.78 6.94 26.07
CA GLU A 150 18.21 7.83 27.09
C GLU A 150 17.77 7.03 28.34
#